data_9d53245493e48bd7670cdb2648fafe71
#
_entry.id   9d53245493e48bd7670cdb2648fafe71
#
_cell.length_a   1.000
_cell.length_b   1.000
_cell.length_c   1.000
_cell.angle_alpha   90.00
_cell.angle_beta   90.00
_cell.angle_gamma   90.00
#
_symmetry.space_group_name_H-M   'P 1'
#
loop_
_entity.id
_entity.type
_entity.pdbx_description
1 polymer ?
#
loop_
_entity_poly.entity_id
_entity_poly.type
_entity_poly.pdbx_seq_one_letter_code
_entity_poly.pdbx_strand_id
1 'polypeptide(L)'
;MSSIKNLSPRQLSALTALSLSVPIAIGITLMTWNWKIGLTSLLLIFAGSFGLILFTLERFIYRKIKLIYKLIHQTKATKKEEVYFKYILPQKSIDEVREDVEAWGERRNKEIELLRQNEAFRKEFLQNLAHEFKTPVFAIQGYIDTLLNGAMDDPEILRRFLQNTSRNTVRLVNLMNDLDEISRLESGQHTLHKHNFIIQDLIREVFDTLSIHTQQKSIRTSIKKGCESPIYVHADKEKIKQVLTNLVSNSCKYGKTNGSIVASVYPTDDQHVLIEISDDGVGIDEEHLPRIFERFFRADSARSRDKGGTGLGLAICKHIIEAHGESIHVRSTVDVGTTVGFTLESRRGDL
;
A
#
# COMPACT_ATOMS: atom_id res chain seq x y z
N MET A 1 37.88 28.23 -15.42
CA MET A 1 38.16 26.86 -15.97
C MET A 1 36.94 25.91 -15.90
N SER A 2 35.71 26.42 -16.00
CA SER A 2 34.49 25.61 -15.86
C SER A 2 33.74 25.34 -17.18
N SER A 3 34.28 25.72 -18.33
CA SER A 3 33.57 25.66 -19.61
C SER A 3 33.92 24.45 -20.53
N ILE A 4 34.86 23.60 -20.15
CA ILE A 4 35.34 22.51 -21.01
C ILE A 4 34.58 21.18 -20.76
N LYS A 5 33.77 21.09 -19.73
CA LYS A 5 33.19 19.80 -19.27
C LYS A 5 32.02 19.25 -20.08
N ASN A 6 31.34 20.05 -20.93
CA ASN A 6 30.13 19.63 -21.67
C ASN A 6 30.13 20.09 -23.14
N LEU A 7 31.23 19.86 -23.86
CA LEU A 7 31.26 20.13 -25.33
C LEU A 7 30.42 19.07 -26.06
N SER A 8 29.49 19.51 -26.89
CA SER A 8 28.75 18.60 -27.78
C SER A 8 29.71 17.92 -28.78
N PRO A 9 29.40 16.73 -29.32
CA PRO A 9 30.21 16.06 -30.30
C PRO A 9 30.58 16.95 -31.49
N ARG A 10 29.69 17.84 -31.90
CA ARG A 10 29.92 18.83 -32.97
C ARG A 10 30.95 19.90 -32.58
N GLN A 11 30.85 20.43 -31.36
CA GLN A 11 31.82 21.41 -30.85
C GLN A 11 33.19 20.80 -30.65
N LEU A 12 33.27 19.56 -30.16
CA LEU A 12 34.52 18.85 -29.98
C LEU A 12 35.16 18.55 -31.34
N SER A 13 34.39 18.09 -32.35
CA SER A 13 34.88 17.85 -33.71
C SER A 13 35.35 19.15 -34.38
N ALA A 14 34.65 20.27 -34.18
CA ALA A 14 35.07 21.56 -34.72
C ALA A 14 36.38 22.06 -34.09
N LEU A 15 36.52 21.94 -32.75
CA LEU A 15 37.72 22.34 -32.02
C LEU A 15 38.95 21.51 -32.42
N THR A 16 38.79 20.20 -32.53
CA THR A 16 39.87 19.29 -32.95
C THR A 16 40.20 19.46 -34.42
N ALA A 17 39.21 19.65 -35.29
CA ALA A 17 39.47 19.96 -36.71
C ALA A 17 40.23 21.28 -36.90
N LEU A 18 39.88 22.30 -36.10
CA LEU A 18 40.54 23.62 -36.16
C LEU A 18 41.98 23.55 -35.63
N SER A 19 42.19 22.83 -34.53
CA SER A 19 43.53 22.63 -33.98
C SER A 19 44.48 21.87 -34.94
N LEU A 20 43.92 21.04 -35.79
CA LEU A 20 44.70 20.26 -36.78
C LEU A 20 44.91 21.03 -38.09
N SER A 21 43.87 21.74 -38.57
CA SER A 21 43.91 22.43 -39.86
C SER A 21 44.76 23.71 -39.85
N VAL A 22 44.77 24.48 -38.76
CA VAL A 22 45.45 25.76 -38.67
C VAL A 22 46.98 25.62 -38.74
N PRO A 23 47.67 24.75 -38.01
CA PRO A 23 49.11 24.59 -38.10
C PRO A 23 49.58 24.09 -39.49
N ILE A 24 48.79 23.16 -40.06
CA ILE A 24 49.12 22.60 -41.38
C ILE A 24 48.96 23.69 -42.46
N ALA A 25 47.92 24.48 -42.44
CA ALA A 25 47.70 25.57 -43.37
C ALA A 25 48.76 26.66 -43.27
N ILE A 26 49.23 27.00 -42.05
CA ILE A 26 50.35 27.92 -41.84
C ILE A 26 51.60 27.37 -42.43
N GLY A 27 51.92 26.09 -42.21
CA GLY A 27 53.10 25.43 -42.81
C GLY A 27 53.08 25.46 -44.31
N ILE A 28 51.91 25.18 -44.95
CA ILE A 28 51.76 25.23 -46.41
C ILE A 28 51.92 26.66 -46.93
N THR A 29 51.39 27.64 -46.26
CA THR A 29 51.50 29.07 -46.63
C THR A 29 52.94 29.55 -46.60
N LEU A 30 53.69 29.17 -45.59
CA LEU A 30 55.13 29.51 -45.46
C LEU A 30 55.93 28.82 -46.50
N MET A 31 55.60 27.60 -46.91
CA MET A 31 56.36 26.83 -47.93
C MET A 31 56.08 27.33 -49.35
N THR A 32 54.85 27.75 -49.63
CA THR A 32 54.40 28.15 -50.97
C THR A 32 54.44 29.66 -51.23
N TRP A 33 54.66 30.47 -50.20
CA TRP A 33 54.56 31.94 -50.22
C TRP A 33 53.29 32.48 -50.89
N ASN A 34 52.22 31.68 -50.92
CA ASN A 34 50.96 32.02 -51.57
C ASN A 34 49.80 31.83 -50.61
N TRP A 35 49.28 32.98 -50.13
CA TRP A 35 48.15 32.96 -49.11
C TRP A 35 46.91 32.30 -49.66
N LYS A 36 46.63 32.32 -50.97
CA LYS A 36 45.43 31.68 -51.55
C LYS A 36 45.52 30.17 -51.44
N ILE A 37 46.69 29.56 -51.61
CA ILE A 37 46.95 28.12 -51.46
C ILE A 37 46.76 27.75 -49.95
N GLY A 38 47.26 28.61 -49.06
CA GLY A 38 47.09 28.42 -47.64
C GLY A 38 45.60 28.40 -47.18
N LEU A 39 44.82 29.36 -47.70
CA LEU A 39 43.38 29.45 -47.39
C LEU A 39 42.58 28.26 -47.92
N THR A 40 42.83 27.83 -49.14
CA THR A 40 42.18 26.66 -49.75
C THR A 40 42.51 25.37 -49.03
N SER A 41 43.77 25.19 -48.61
CA SER A 41 44.21 24.05 -47.85
C SER A 41 43.58 24.02 -46.44
N LEU A 42 43.44 25.17 -45.77
CA LEU A 42 42.75 25.29 -44.49
C LEU A 42 41.30 24.80 -44.59
N LEU A 43 40.56 25.27 -45.58
CA LEU A 43 39.16 24.90 -45.79
C LEU A 43 39.01 23.40 -46.10
N LEU A 44 39.86 22.85 -46.98
CA LEU A 44 39.78 21.41 -47.33
C LEU A 44 40.14 20.51 -46.14
N ILE A 45 41.22 20.83 -45.41
CA ILE A 45 41.66 20.02 -44.26
C ILE A 45 40.65 20.14 -43.12
N PHE A 46 40.12 21.36 -42.88
CA PHE A 46 39.07 21.55 -41.86
C PHE A 46 37.81 20.77 -42.18
N ALA A 47 37.28 20.87 -43.42
CA ALA A 47 36.05 20.16 -43.82
C ALA A 47 36.22 18.64 -43.75
N GLY A 48 37.37 18.12 -44.24
CA GLY A 48 37.67 16.69 -44.21
C GLY A 48 37.85 16.14 -42.82
N SER A 49 38.65 16.84 -41.98
CA SER A 49 38.87 16.41 -40.59
C SER A 49 37.64 16.55 -39.73
N PHE A 50 36.87 17.63 -39.87
CA PHE A 50 35.59 17.81 -39.18
C PHE A 50 34.61 16.68 -39.50
N GLY A 51 34.40 16.37 -40.78
CA GLY A 51 33.50 15.31 -41.20
C GLY A 51 33.94 13.93 -40.72
N LEU A 52 35.22 13.61 -40.77
CA LEU A 52 35.80 12.34 -40.32
C LEU A 52 35.65 12.18 -38.79
N ILE A 53 36.03 13.21 -38.03
CA ILE A 53 35.96 13.16 -36.55
C ILE A 53 34.52 13.09 -36.08
N LEU A 54 33.63 13.87 -36.67
CA LEU A 54 32.20 13.84 -36.32
C LEU A 54 31.60 12.46 -36.59
N PHE A 55 31.86 11.88 -37.77
CA PHE A 55 31.38 10.55 -38.14
C PHE A 55 31.90 9.45 -37.19
N THR A 56 33.21 9.48 -36.87
CA THR A 56 33.79 8.47 -35.96
C THR A 56 33.27 8.62 -34.53
N LEU A 57 33.14 9.85 -34.02
CA LEU A 57 32.61 10.12 -32.68
C LEU A 57 31.14 9.71 -32.56
N GLU A 58 30.30 10.13 -33.51
CA GLU A 58 28.88 9.75 -33.49
C GLU A 58 28.73 8.22 -33.56
N ARG A 59 29.45 7.54 -34.48
CA ARG A 59 29.39 6.10 -34.64
C ARG A 59 29.91 5.34 -33.42
N PHE A 60 30.96 5.84 -32.74
CA PHE A 60 31.50 5.23 -31.53
C PHE A 60 30.61 5.42 -30.34
N ILE A 61 30.06 6.63 -30.12
CA ILE A 61 29.17 6.95 -29.04
C ILE A 61 27.85 6.15 -29.17
N TYR A 62 27.24 6.16 -30.37
CA TYR A 62 26.03 5.38 -30.62
C TYR A 62 26.21 3.89 -30.33
N ARG A 63 27.35 3.32 -30.69
CA ARG A 63 27.63 1.91 -30.42
C ARG A 63 27.72 1.59 -28.93
N LYS A 64 28.35 2.47 -28.14
CA LYS A 64 28.45 2.29 -26.69
C LYS A 64 27.12 2.53 -25.97
N ILE A 65 26.38 3.57 -26.32
CA ILE A 65 25.07 3.86 -25.77
C ILE A 65 24.13 2.70 -26.06
N LYS A 66 24.09 2.16 -27.27
CA LYS A 66 23.27 0.99 -27.63
C LYS A 66 23.61 -0.24 -26.79
N LEU A 67 24.87 -0.46 -26.43
CA LEU A 67 25.28 -1.56 -25.54
C LEU A 67 24.77 -1.36 -24.10
N ILE A 68 24.89 -0.16 -23.56
CA ILE A 68 24.42 0.18 -22.20
C ILE A 68 22.89 0.03 -22.14
N TYR A 69 22.19 0.57 -23.12
CA TYR A 69 20.72 0.45 -23.19
C TYR A 69 20.25 -1.00 -23.32
N LYS A 70 20.96 -1.81 -24.13
CA LYS A 70 20.70 -3.25 -24.24
C LYS A 70 20.89 -3.96 -22.90
N LEU A 71 21.91 -3.59 -22.12
CA LEU A 71 22.19 -4.18 -20.80
C LEU A 71 21.08 -3.84 -19.78
N ILE A 72 20.61 -2.59 -19.79
CA ILE A 72 19.55 -2.10 -18.89
C ILE A 72 18.22 -2.82 -19.16
N HIS A 73 17.89 -3.10 -20.42
CA HIS A 73 16.62 -3.68 -20.83
C HIS A 73 16.63 -5.20 -21.08
N GLN A 74 17.78 -5.87 -20.99
CA GLN A 74 17.91 -7.32 -21.26
C GLN A 74 17.09 -8.22 -20.31
N THR A 75 16.51 -7.68 -19.25
CA THR A 75 15.76 -8.48 -18.25
C THR A 75 14.31 -8.78 -18.61
N LYS A 76 13.67 -8.07 -19.58
CA LYS A 76 12.29 -8.36 -20.06
C LYS A 76 11.99 -7.68 -21.41
N ALA A 77 12.68 -8.05 -22.49
CA ALA A 77 12.37 -7.48 -23.80
C ALA A 77 11.03 -8.00 -24.35
N THR A 78 10.01 -7.16 -24.33
CA THR A 78 8.78 -7.36 -25.11
C THR A 78 9.00 -7.03 -26.59
N LYS A 79 8.20 -7.61 -27.51
CA LYS A 79 8.28 -7.31 -28.97
C LYS A 79 8.23 -5.81 -29.30
N LYS A 80 7.57 -4.99 -28.46
CA LYS A 80 7.51 -3.52 -28.59
C LYS A 80 8.88 -2.86 -28.33
N GLU A 81 9.66 -3.39 -27.39
CA GLU A 81 11.00 -2.86 -27.07
C GLU A 81 12.02 -3.19 -28.15
N GLU A 82 11.86 -4.33 -28.82
CA GLU A 82 12.71 -4.71 -29.96
C GLU A 82 12.58 -3.72 -31.14
N VAL A 83 11.35 -3.27 -31.42
CA VAL A 83 11.07 -2.23 -32.43
C VAL A 83 11.64 -0.88 -32.00
N TYR A 84 11.52 -0.52 -30.73
CA TYR A 84 12.08 0.71 -30.17
C TYR A 84 13.61 0.75 -30.33
N PHE A 85 14.32 -0.34 -30.04
CA PHE A 85 15.77 -0.46 -30.20
C PHE A 85 16.24 -0.37 -31.65
N LYS A 86 15.44 -0.88 -32.58
CA LYS A 86 15.80 -0.97 -33.98
C LYS A 86 15.57 0.33 -34.76
N TYR A 87 14.48 1.05 -34.43
CA TYR A 87 14.01 2.18 -35.24
C TYR A 87 14.00 3.52 -34.52
N ILE A 88 13.78 3.59 -33.22
CA ILE A 88 13.60 4.84 -32.48
C ILE A 88 14.91 5.30 -31.81
N LEU A 89 15.63 4.41 -31.16
CA LEU A 89 16.85 4.75 -30.44
C LEU A 89 17.94 5.40 -31.30
N PRO A 90 18.17 5.00 -32.58
CA PRO A 90 19.15 5.66 -33.45
C PRO A 90 18.89 7.13 -33.78
N GLN A 91 17.67 7.60 -33.53
CA GLN A 91 17.22 8.98 -33.83
C GLN A 91 17.26 9.88 -32.60
N LYS A 92 17.41 9.34 -31.39
CA LYS A 92 17.45 10.13 -30.16
C LYS A 92 18.80 10.79 -29.92
N SER A 93 18.76 12.01 -29.40
CA SER A 93 19.96 12.73 -28.94
C SER A 93 20.53 12.10 -27.66
N ILE A 94 21.81 12.39 -27.37
CA ILE A 94 22.48 11.90 -26.13
C ILE A 94 21.77 12.43 -24.87
N ASP A 95 21.25 13.66 -24.92
CA ASP A 95 20.55 14.28 -23.79
C ASP A 95 19.20 13.59 -23.51
N GLU A 96 18.44 13.25 -24.55
CA GLU A 96 17.21 12.47 -24.42
C GLU A 96 17.47 11.06 -23.85
N VAL A 97 18.57 10.41 -24.26
CA VAL A 97 18.97 9.11 -23.71
C VAL A 97 19.33 9.23 -22.23
N ARG A 98 19.99 10.32 -21.82
CA ARG A 98 20.30 10.58 -20.40
C ARG A 98 19.03 10.74 -19.58
N GLU A 99 18.08 11.53 -20.05
CA GLU A 99 16.77 11.71 -19.37
C GLU A 99 16.01 10.39 -19.24
N ASP A 100 16.01 9.56 -20.29
CA ASP A 100 15.37 8.23 -20.24
C ASP A 100 16.04 7.32 -19.19
N VAL A 101 17.37 7.33 -19.08
CA VAL A 101 18.15 6.54 -18.12
C VAL A 101 17.92 7.04 -16.69
N GLU A 102 17.89 8.36 -16.47
CA GLU A 102 17.58 8.96 -15.18
C GLU A 102 16.15 8.60 -14.74
N ALA A 103 15.17 8.77 -15.63
CA ALA A 103 13.77 8.40 -15.34
C ALA A 103 13.58 6.89 -15.10
N TRP A 104 14.34 6.03 -15.79
CA TRP A 104 14.37 4.59 -15.51
C TRP A 104 14.98 4.30 -14.14
N GLY A 105 16.11 4.95 -13.82
CA GLY A 105 16.75 4.82 -12.52
C GLY A 105 15.83 5.19 -11.34
N GLU A 106 15.12 6.30 -11.48
CA GLU A 106 14.12 6.72 -10.48
C GLU A 106 12.98 5.72 -10.33
N ARG A 107 12.43 5.23 -11.44
CA ARG A 107 11.38 4.19 -11.41
C ARG A 107 11.86 2.92 -10.74
N ARG A 108 13.09 2.49 -11.06
CA ARG A 108 13.66 1.29 -10.47
C ARG A 108 13.94 1.43 -8.99
N ASN A 109 14.41 2.60 -8.56
CA ASN A 109 14.60 2.89 -7.14
C ASN A 109 13.28 2.89 -6.36
N LYS A 110 12.22 3.46 -6.93
CA LYS A 110 10.87 3.40 -6.34
C LYS A 110 10.34 1.96 -6.24
N GLU A 111 10.57 1.15 -7.27
CA GLU A 111 10.18 -0.27 -7.26
C GLU A 111 10.94 -1.05 -6.17
N ILE A 112 12.27 -0.84 -6.06
CA ILE A 112 13.10 -1.47 -5.03
C ILE A 112 12.64 -1.04 -3.63
N GLU A 113 12.35 0.23 -3.44
CA GLU A 113 11.87 0.74 -2.16
C GLU A 113 10.51 0.15 -1.77
N LEU A 114 9.59 0.06 -2.73
CA LEU A 114 8.30 -0.60 -2.53
C LEU A 114 8.48 -2.09 -2.17
N LEU A 115 9.38 -2.80 -2.85
CA LEU A 115 9.67 -4.21 -2.56
C LEU A 115 10.26 -4.38 -1.14
N ARG A 116 11.16 -3.48 -0.71
CA ARG A 116 11.73 -3.48 0.64
C ARG A 116 10.67 -3.22 1.71
N GLN A 117 9.78 -2.25 1.46
CA GLN A 117 8.66 -1.96 2.36
C GLN A 117 7.72 -3.16 2.48
N ASN A 118 7.39 -3.82 1.37
CA ASN A 118 6.57 -5.04 1.37
C ASN A 118 7.26 -6.19 2.11
N GLU A 119 8.59 -6.36 1.96
CA GLU A 119 9.35 -7.38 2.68
C GLU A 119 9.38 -7.09 4.19
N ALA A 120 9.65 -5.84 4.58
CA ALA A 120 9.63 -5.42 5.98
C ALA A 120 8.24 -5.64 6.60
N PHE A 121 7.18 -5.25 5.90
CA PHE A 121 5.80 -5.46 6.31
C PHE A 121 5.45 -6.95 6.47
N ARG A 122 5.88 -7.80 5.52
CA ARG A 122 5.68 -9.25 5.61
C ARG A 122 6.40 -9.86 6.81
N LYS A 123 7.62 -9.40 7.09
CA LYS A 123 8.41 -9.86 8.24
C LYS A 123 7.75 -9.46 9.56
N GLU A 124 7.32 -8.21 9.68
CA GLU A 124 6.60 -7.71 10.86
C GLU A 124 5.28 -8.47 11.06
N PHE A 125 4.52 -8.69 10.00
CA PHE A 125 3.29 -9.50 10.03
C PHE A 125 3.53 -10.90 10.60
N LEU A 126 4.55 -11.62 10.11
CA LEU A 126 4.88 -12.96 10.60
C LEU A 126 5.35 -12.96 12.06
N GLN A 127 6.11 -11.95 12.49
CA GLN A 127 6.54 -11.79 13.87
C GLN A 127 5.35 -11.56 14.82
N ASN A 128 4.45 -10.65 14.45
CA ASN A 128 3.25 -10.35 15.23
C ASN A 128 2.32 -11.56 15.30
N LEU A 129 2.15 -12.28 14.19
CA LEU A 129 1.39 -13.50 14.13
C LEU A 129 1.95 -14.56 15.08
N ALA A 130 3.25 -14.83 15.01
CA ALA A 130 3.91 -15.79 15.89
C ALA A 130 3.73 -15.42 17.36
N HIS A 131 3.80 -14.14 17.71
CA HIS A 131 3.61 -13.66 19.07
C HIS A 131 2.15 -13.84 19.56
N GLU A 132 1.16 -13.52 18.71
CA GLU A 132 -0.26 -13.66 19.05
C GLU A 132 -0.71 -15.13 19.15
N PHE A 133 -0.05 -16.07 18.45
CA PHE A 133 -0.25 -17.50 18.63
C PHE A 133 0.45 -18.03 19.89
N LYS A 134 1.67 -17.59 20.16
CA LYS A 134 2.50 -18.11 21.25
C LYS A 134 1.86 -17.89 22.62
N THR A 135 1.29 -16.72 22.83
CA THR A 135 0.67 -16.34 24.12
C THR A 135 -0.45 -17.29 24.55
N PRO A 136 -1.52 -17.53 23.79
CA PRO A 136 -2.60 -18.44 24.19
C PRO A 136 -2.15 -19.91 24.24
N VAL A 137 -1.22 -20.34 23.36
CA VAL A 137 -0.68 -21.72 23.39
C VAL A 137 0.04 -22.00 24.69
N PHE A 138 0.94 -21.11 25.10
CA PHE A 138 1.66 -21.30 26.38
C PHE A 138 0.74 -21.17 27.60
N ALA A 139 -0.27 -20.32 27.53
CA ALA A 139 -1.29 -20.25 28.60
C ALA A 139 -2.06 -21.57 28.73
N ILE A 140 -2.53 -22.14 27.60
CA ILE A 140 -3.20 -23.45 27.58
C ILE A 140 -2.28 -24.53 28.15
N GLN A 141 -1.03 -24.61 27.68
CA GLN A 141 -0.05 -25.56 28.16
C GLN A 141 0.17 -25.41 29.65
N GLY A 142 0.40 -24.19 30.16
CA GLY A 142 0.64 -23.97 31.60
C GLY A 142 -0.56 -24.34 32.47
N TYR A 143 -1.80 -24.10 32.04
CA TYR A 143 -2.99 -24.54 32.76
C TYR A 143 -3.10 -26.06 32.80
N ILE A 144 -2.86 -26.74 31.67
CA ILE A 144 -2.89 -28.21 31.59
C ILE A 144 -1.77 -28.82 32.46
N ASP A 145 -0.55 -28.31 32.36
CA ASP A 145 0.59 -28.80 33.14
C ASP A 145 0.34 -28.65 34.65
N THR A 146 -0.26 -27.52 35.07
CA THR A 146 -0.59 -27.31 36.50
C THR A 146 -1.67 -28.27 36.98
N LEU A 147 -2.69 -28.55 36.15
CA LEU A 147 -3.70 -29.55 36.48
C LEU A 147 -3.11 -30.94 36.63
N LEU A 148 -2.26 -31.36 35.70
CA LEU A 148 -1.59 -32.67 35.73
C LEU A 148 -0.65 -32.83 36.91
N ASN A 149 -0.05 -31.75 37.43
CA ASN A 149 0.84 -31.76 38.58
C ASN A 149 0.11 -31.61 39.93
N GLY A 150 -1.14 -32.02 40.04
CA GLY A 150 -1.87 -32.17 41.30
C GLY A 150 -2.97 -31.11 41.56
N ALA A 151 -3.12 -30.09 40.71
CA ALA A 151 -4.19 -29.09 40.87
C ALA A 151 -5.59 -29.61 40.49
N MET A 152 -5.70 -30.85 39.98
CA MET A 152 -7.01 -31.47 39.68
C MET A 152 -7.80 -31.85 40.94
N ASP A 153 -7.15 -31.99 42.08
CA ASP A 153 -7.81 -32.36 43.35
C ASP A 153 -8.63 -31.21 43.93
N ASP A 154 -8.42 -29.97 43.48
CA ASP A 154 -9.19 -28.81 43.85
C ASP A 154 -10.26 -28.48 42.77
N PRO A 155 -11.57 -28.69 43.05
CA PRO A 155 -12.64 -28.48 42.07
C PRO A 155 -12.74 -27.02 41.58
N GLU A 156 -12.41 -26.01 42.40
CA GLU A 156 -12.46 -24.60 41.99
C GLU A 156 -11.30 -24.27 41.04
N ILE A 157 -10.08 -24.74 41.34
CA ILE A 157 -8.92 -24.58 40.49
C ILE A 157 -9.15 -25.30 39.14
N LEU A 158 -9.62 -26.55 39.20
CA LEU A 158 -9.93 -27.36 38.02
C LEU A 158 -10.89 -26.62 37.10
N ARG A 159 -12.05 -26.15 37.62
CA ARG A 159 -13.06 -25.44 36.85
C ARG A 159 -12.49 -24.15 36.23
N ARG A 160 -11.78 -23.36 37.01
CA ARG A 160 -11.16 -22.10 36.57
C ARG A 160 -10.14 -22.31 35.44
N PHE A 161 -9.28 -23.33 35.56
CA PHE A 161 -8.25 -23.61 34.57
C PHE A 161 -8.83 -24.20 33.29
N LEU A 162 -9.82 -25.07 33.36
CA LEU A 162 -10.57 -25.55 32.21
C LEU A 162 -11.29 -24.40 31.47
N GLN A 163 -11.90 -23.47 32.21
CA GLN A 163 -12.53 -22.28 31.62
C GLN A 163 -11.51 -21.37 30.93
N ASN A 164 -10.33 -21.18 31.54
CA ASN A 164 -9.26 -20.38 30.95
C ASN A 164 -8.67 -21.05 29.72
N THR A 165 -8.49 -22.38 29.73
CA THR A 165 -8.07 -23.17 28.58
C THR A 165 -9.07 -23.03 27.43
N SER A 166 -10.35 -23.21 27.72
CA SER A 166 -11.43 -23.05 26.73
C SER A 166 -11.43 -21.63 26.11
N ARG A 167 -11.30 -20.57 26.93
CA ARG A 167 -11.23 -19.18 26.42
C ARG A 167 -10.03 -18.96 25.49
N ASN A 168 -8.84 -19.50 25.83
CA ASN A 168 -7.67 -19.36 24.98
C ASN A 168 -7.78 -20.18 23.69
N THR A 169 -8.44 -21.35 23.75
CA THR A 169 -8.73 -22.15 22.55
C THR A 169 -9.66 -21.41 21.60
N VAL A 170 -10.76 -20.83 22.11
CA VAL A 170 -11.68 -19.98 21.30
C VAL A 170 -10.93 -18.80 20.68
N ARG A 171 -10.01 -18.16 21.44
CA ARG A 171 -9.19 -17.07 20.91
C ARG A 171 -8.31 -17.52 19.75
N LEU A 172 -7.69 -18.73 19.85
CA LEU A 172 -6.87 -19.30 18.76
C LEU A 172 -7.70 -19.57 17.52
N VAL A 173 -8.89 -20.16 17.67
CA VAL A 173 -9.82 -20.42 16.56
C VAL A 173 -10.21 -19.11 15.85
N ASN A 174 -10.55 -18.07 16.61
CA ASN A 174 -10.88 -16.78 16.03
C ASN A 174 -9.68 -16.17 15.27
N LEU A 175 -8.48 -16.27 15.82
CA LEU A 175 -7.27 -15.76 15.17
C LEU A 175 -6.96 -16.52 13.87
N MET A 176 -7.19 -17.83 13.83
CA MET A 176 -7.06 -18.63 12.60
C MET A 176 -8.11 -18.23 11.54
N ASN A 177 -9.36 -18.03 11.95
CA ASN A 177 -10.42 -17.58 11.05
C ASN A 177 -10.14 -16.17 10.48
N ASP A 178 -9.68 -15.24 11.33
CA ASP A 178 -9.28 -13.90 10.91
C ASP A 178 -8.13 -13.94 9.89
N LEU A 179 -7.15 -14.84 10.10
CA LEU A 179 -6.01 -15.01 9.20
C LEU A 179 -6.44 -15.61 7.84
N ASP A 180 -7.29 -16.63 7.86
CA ASP A 180 -7.83 -17.23 6.64
C ASP A 180 -8.61 -16.20 5.82
N GLU A 181 -9.43 -15.38 6.49
CA GLU A 181 -10.18 -14.30 5.85
C GLU A 181 -9.26 -13.25 5.19
N ILE A 182 -8.23 -12.78 5.91
CA ILE A 182 -7.25 -11.84 5.35
C ILE A 182 -6.54 -12.47 4.14
N SER A 183 -6.11 -13.73 4.24
CA SER A 183 -5.41 -14.44 3.16
C SER A 183 -6.28 -14.54 1.91
N ARG A 184 -7.59 -14.84 2.08
CA ARG A 184 -8.54 -14.88 0.96
C ARG A 184 -8.78 -13.51 0.34
N LEU A 185 -8.94 -12.47 1.16
CA LEU A 185 -9.14 -11.10 0.68
C LEU A 185 -7.93 -10.59 -0.11
N GLU A 186 -6.70 -10.91 0.31
CA GLU A 186 -5.47 -10.51 -0.38
C GLU A 186 -5.20 -11.25 -1.68
N SER A 187 -5.59 -12.52 -1.77
CA SER A 187 -5.36 -13.30 -2.98
C SER A 187 -6.21 -12.84 -4.17
N GLY A 188 -7.15 -11.90 -3.96
CA GLY A 188 -8.08 -11.45 -4.98
C GLY A 188 -9.04 -12.55 -5.47
N GLN A 189 -9.07 -13.70 -4.79
CA GLN A 189 -9.92 -14.84 -5.14
C GLN A 189 -11.36 -14.71 -4.64
N HIS A 190 -11.69 -13.60 -3.96
CA HIS A 190 -13.04 -13.34 -3.48
C HIS A 190 -13.95 -12.86 -4.61
N THR A 191 -14.84 -13.73 -5.05
CA THR A 191 -16.06 -13.30 -5.76
C THR A 191 -17.05 -12.82 -4.72
N LEU A 192 -17.28 -11.50 -4.64
CA LEU A 192 -18.33 -10.94 -3.80
C LEU A 192 -19.71 -11.32 -4.35
N HIS A 193 -20.58 -11.82 -3.48
CA HIS A 193 -21.97 -12.13 -3.82
C HIS A 193 -22.86 -10.91 -3.49
N LYS A 194 -22.72 -9.85 -4.31
CA LYS A 194 -23.48 -8.62 -4.11
C LYS A 194 -24.97 -8.81 -4.43
N HIS A 195 -25.84 -8.35 -3.56
CA HIS A 195 -27.28 -8.28 -3.76
C HIS A 195 -27.90 -7.08 -3.03
N ASN A 196 -29.12 -6.75 -3.34
CA ASN A 196 -29.80 -5.60 -2.73
C ASN A 196 -30.42 -6.01 -1.39
N PHE A 197 -30.18 -5.21 -0.34
CA PHE A 197 -30.81 -5.37 0.97
C PHE A 197 -30.93 -4.02 1.70
N ILE A 198 -31.78 -3.96 2.73
CA ILE A 198 -31.95 -2.77 3.55
C ILE A 198 -30.87 -2.75 4.63
N ILE A 199 -30.04 -1.71 4.64
CA ILE A 199 -28.90 -1.61 5.57
C ILE A 199 -29.36 -1.46 7.03
N GLN A 200 -30.45 -0.76 7.29
CA GLN A 200 -30.99 -0.61 8.64
C GLN A 200 -31.42 -1.94 9.28
N ASP A 201 -31.95 -2.85 8.48
CA ASP A 201 -32.36 -4.18 8.98
C ASP A 201 -31.10 -4.99 9.38
N LEU A 202 -30.04 -4.92 8.59
CA LEU A 202 -28.78 -5.57 8.92
C LEU A 202 -28.14 -4.98 10.20
N ILE A 203 -28.20 -3.67 10.38
CA ILE A 203 -27.72 -3.00 11.59
C ILE A 203 -28.51 -3.49 12.83
N ARG A 204 -29.86 -3.60 12.75
CA ARG A 204 -30.67 -4.12 13.83
C ARG A 204 -30.32 -5.58 14.16
N GLU A 205 -30.18 -6.42 13.13
CA GLU A 205 -29.76 -7.82 13.28
C GLU A 205 -28.40 -7.94 14.02
N VAL A 206 -27.43 -7.08 13.72
CA VAL A 206 -26.13 -7.06 14.41
C VAL A 206 -26.28 -6.58 15.85
N PHE A 207 -27.07 -5.55 16.12
CA PHE A 207 -27.36 -5.08 17.50
C PHE A 207 -28.00 -6.17 18.33
N ASP A 208 -28.98 -6.89 17.80
CA ASP A 208 -29.65 -8.01 18.47
C ASP A 208 -28.66 -9.15 18.75
N THR A 209 -27.82 -9.50 17.81
CA THR A 209 -26.78 -10.54 17.95
C THR A 209 -25.77 -10.21 19.07
N LEU A 210 -25.41 -8.95 19.24
CA LEU A 210 -24.48 -8.48 20.26
C LEU A 210 -25.16 -7.99 21.56
N SER A 211 -26.47 -8.17 21.71
CA SER A 211 -27.27 -7.68 22.86
C SER A 211 -26.71 -8.16 24.20
N ILE A 212 -26.24 -9.40 24.31
CA ILE A 212 -25.64 -9.93 25.55
C ILE A 212 -24.41 -9.12 25.95
N HIS A 213 -23.55 -8.74 24.98
CA HIS A 213 -22.32 -7.98 25.26
C HIS A 213 -22.62 -6.52 25.63
N THR A 214 -23.64 -5.91 25.00
CA THR A 214 -24.07 -4.55 25.34
C THR A 214 -24.70 -4.48 26.70
N GLN A 215 -25.54 -5.49 27.07
CA GLN A 215 -26.17 -5.58 28.38
C GLN A 215 -25.18 -5.74 29.53
N GLN A 216 -24.09 -6.48 29.35
CA GLN A 216 -23.03 -6.63 30.38
C GLN A 216 -22.44 -5.29 30.84
N LYS A 217 -22.42 -4.27 29.99
CA LYS A 217 -21.93 -2.93 30.29
C LYS A 217 -23.05 -1.88 30.31
N SER A 218 -24.29 -2.30 30.19
CA SER A 218 -25.48 -1.41 30.10
C SER A 218 -25.34 -0.38 28.97
N ILE A 219 -24.76 -0.78 27.82
CA ILE A 219 -24.58 0.07 26.63
C ILE A 219 -25.89 0.09 25.84
N ARG A 220 -26.34 1.27 25.47
CA ARG A 220 -27.54 1.45 24.63
C ARG A 220 -27.16 1.46 23.17
N THR A 221 -27.84 0.67 22.35
CA THR A 221 -27.68 0.66 20.89
C THR A 221 -28.88 1.31 20.23
N SER A 222 -28.66 2.15 19.22
CA SER A 222 -29.76 2.80 18.49
C SER A 222 -29.34 3.19 17.08
N ILE A 223 -30.29 3.28 16.16
CA ILE A 223 -30.15 4.00 14.92
C ILE A 223 -30.48 5.46 15.19
N LYS A 224 -29.65 6.37 14.64
CA LYS A 224 -29.80 7.81 14.83
C LYS A 224 -31.15 8.28 14.33
N LYS A 225 -31.80 9.15 15.11
CA LYS A 225 -33.09 9.74 14.75
C LYS A 225 -32.99 10.46 13.40
N GLY A 226 -33.89 10.12 12.48
CA GLY A 226 -33.89 10.60 11.09
C GLY A 226 -33.14 9.73 10.10
N CYS A 227 -32.52 8.63 10.57
CA CYS A 227 -31.83 7.63 9.73
C CYS A 227 -32.58 6.28 9.67
N GLU A 228 -33.83 6.24 10.15
CA GLU A 228 -34.62 5.02 10.24
C GLU A 228 -35.27 4.61 8.91
N SER A 229 -35.39 5.55 7.94
CA SER A 229 -36.00 5.28 6.64
C SER A 229 -35.15 4.23 5.87
N PRO A 230 -35.79 3.19 5.29
CA PRO A 230 -35.08 2.11 4.64
C PRO A 230 -34.28 2.59 3.45
N ILE A 231 -33.00 2.24 3.41
CA ILE A 231 -32.07 2.52 2.30
C ILE A 231 -31.57 1.19 1.77
N TYR A 232 -31.74 0.98 0.46
CA TYR A 232 -31.22 -0.20 -0.23
C TYR A 232 -29.77 0.02 -0.61
N VAL A 233 -28.92 -0.97 -0.29
CA VAL A 233 -27.50 -1.02 -0.67
C VAL A 233 -27.23 -2.24 -1.53
N HIS A 234 -26.25 -2.15 -2.45
CA HIS A 234 -25.82 -3.25 -3.30
C HIS A 234 -24.46 -3.76 -2.86
N ALA A 235 -24.45 -4.78 -2.02
CA ALA A 235 -23.24 -5.30 -1.40
C ALA A 235 -23.35 -6.81 -1.06
N ASP A 236 -22.25 -7.41 -0.66
CA ASP A 236 -22.25 -8.75 -0.07
C ASP A 236 -22.71 -8.64 1.40
N LYS A 237 -23.96 -9.04 1.67
CA LYS A 237 -24.61 -8.91 2.97
C LYS A 237 -23.83 -9.56 4.11
N GLU A 238 -23.27 -10.76 3.88
CA GLU A 238 -22.52 -11.48 4.91
C GLU A 238 -21.21 -10.78 5.25
N LYS A 239 -20.54 -10.21 4.25
CA LYS A 239 -19.32 -9.44 4.45
C LYS A 239 -19.59 -8.10 5.16
N ILE A 240 -20.66 -7.42 4.79
CA ILE A 240 -21.06 -6.19 5.49
C ILE A 240 -21.54 -6.49 6.93
N LYS A 241 -22.22 -7.61 7.14
CA LYS A 241 -22.54 -8.09 8.50
C LYS A 241 -21.28 -8.29 9.34
N GLN A 242 -20.23 -8.88 8.76
CA GLN A 242 -18.92 -9.06 9.41
C GLN A 242 -18.29 -7.70 9.78
N VAL A 243 -18.32 -6.72 8.86
CA VAL A 243 -17.84 -5.34 9.13
C VAL A 243 -18.58 -4.74 10.30
N LEU A 244 -19.93 -4.72 10.26
CA LEU A 244 -20.74 -4.16 11.32
C LEU A 244 -20.52 -4.88 12.66
N THR A 245 -20.41 -6.21 12.67
CA THR A 245 -20.13 -6.99 13.87
C THR A 245 -18.78 -6.62 14.48
N ASN A 246 -17.73 -6.46 13.67
CA ASN A 246 -16.41 -6.04 14.15
C ASN A 246 -16.45 -4.62 14.73
N LEU A 247 -17.12 -3.69 14.07
CA LEU A 247 -17.24 -2.30 14.54
C LEU A 247 -18.02 -2.22 15.86
N VAL A 248 -19.20 -2.83 15.92
CA VAL A 248 -20.03 -2.82 17.13
C VAL A 248 -19.36 -3.58 18.28
N SER A 249 -18.69 -4.71 18.01
CA SER A 249 -17.92 -5.45 19.01
C SER A 249 -16.78 -4.59 19.58
N ASN A 250 -16.05 -3.84 18.74
CA ASN A 250 -15.03 -2.89 19.19
C ASN A 250 -15.64 -1.79 20.05
N SER A 251 -16.77 -1.22 19.64
CA SER A 251 -17.49 -0.21 20.43
C SER A 251 -17.97 -0.76 21.79
N CYS A 252 -18.44 -2.01 21.86
CA CYS A 252 -18.74 -2.68 23.14
C CYS A 252 -17.52 -2.84 24.03
N LYS A 253 -16.38 -3.19 23.42
CA LYS A 253 -15.14 -3.49 24.12
C LYS A 253 -14.49 -2.24 24.74
N TYR A 254 -14.46 -1.15 23.97
CA TYR A 254 -13.83 0.12 24.35
C TYR A 254 -14.80 1.17 24.87
N GLY A 255 -16.11 0.92 24.74
CA GLY A 255 -17.17 1.78 25.24
C GLY A 255 -17.18 1.90 26.77
N LYS A 256 -17.73 3.00 27.27
CA LYS A 256 -17.97 3.27 28.70
C LYS A 256 -19.13 2.43 29.22
N THR A 257 -19.12 2.13 30.53
CA THR A 257 -20.28 1.56 31.19
C THR A 257 -21.44 2.59 31.17
N ASN A 258 -22.67 2.14 30.89
CA ASN A 258 -23.86 2.97 30.64
C ASN A 258 -23.72 3.89 29.40
N GLY A 259 -22.78 3.59 28.50
CA GLY A 259 -22.54 4.33 27.27
C GLY A 259 -23.57 4.08 26.17
N SER A 260 -23.24 4.56 24.99
CA SER A 260 -24.11 4.45 23.80
C SER A 260 -23.32 4.07 22.54
N ILE A 261 -23.96 3.27 21.69
CA ILE A 261 -23.51 2.99 20.32
C ILE A 261 -24.60 3.42 19.36
N VAL A 262 -24.29 4.34 18.47
CA VAL A 262 -25.25 4.93 17.54
C VAL A 262 -24.83 4.61 16.10
N ALA A 263 -25.70 3.97 15.34
CA ALA A 263 -25.54 3.81 13.91
C ALA A 263 -26.23 4.94 13.15
N SER A 264 -25.55 5.56 12.22
CA SER A 264 -26.08 6.60 11.34
C SER A 264 -25.95 6.17 9.89
N VAL A 265 -26.93 6.51 9.07
CA VAL A 265 -26.97 6.17 7.64
C VAL A 265 -27.36 7.41 6.87
N TYR A 266 -26.47 7.90 6.01
CA TYR A 266 -26.66 9.13 5.24
C TYR A 266 -26.45 8.90 3.75
N PRO A 267 -27.39 9.28 2.87
CA PRO A 267 -27.08 9.40 1.45
C PRO A 267 -25.99 10.47 1.25
N THR A 268 -24.90 10.13 0.58
CA THR A 268 -23.83 11.08 0.25
C THR A 268 -24.02 11.69 -1.13
N ASP A 269 -24.51 10.89 -2.05
CA ASP A 269 -24.88 11.27 -3.42
C ASP A 269 -25.98 10.33 -3.96
N ASP A 270 -26.27 10.37 -5.26
CA ASP A 270 -27.30 9.52 -5.87
C ASP A 270 -26.91 8.03 -5.95
N GLN A 271 -25.62 7.70 -5.73
CA GLN A 271 -25.08 6.36 -5.90
C GLN A 271 -24.44 5.77 -4.63
N HIS A 272 -24.20 6.56 -3.59
CA HIS A 272 -23.52 6.09 -2.39
C HIS A 272 -24.25 6.49 -1.10
N VAL A 273 -24.07 5.67 -0.11
CA VAL A 273 -24.54 5.87 1.25
C VAL A 273 -23.38 5.73 2.23
N LEU A 274 -23.29 6.65 3.18
CA LEU A 274 -22.34 6.61 4.30
C LEU A 274 -23.01 5.94 5.50
N ILE A 275 -22.39 4.90 6.02
CA ILE A 275 -22.77 4.21 7.25
C ILE A 275 -21.73 4.54 8.32
N GLU A 276 -22.13 5.05 9.47
CA GLU A 276 -21.26 5.36 10.59
C GLU A 276 -21.69 4.62 11.84
N ILE A 277 -20.73 4.02 12.54
CA ILE A 277 -20.91 3.47 13.90
C ILE A 277 -20.12 4.35 14.85
N SER A 278 -20.83 4.99 15.77
CA SER A 278 -20.27 5.93 16.75
C SER A 278 -20.44 5.39 18.16
N ASP A 279 -19.40 5.45 18.98
CA ASP A 279 -19.44 5.16 20.41
C ASP A 279 -18.95 6.37 21.22
N ASP A 280 -19.34 6.43 22.48
CA ASP A 280 -18.89 7.40 23.48
C ASP A 280 -17.77 6.83 24.39
N GLY A 281 -16.95 5.94 23.83
CA GLY A 281 -15.90 5.22 24.52
C GLY A 281 -14.69 6.07 24.92
N VAL A 282 -13.57 5.39 25.15
CA VAL A 282 -12.31 6.03 25.57
C VAL A 282 -11.63 6.84 24.46
N GLY A 283 -12.06 6.69 23.21
CA GLY A 283 -11.43 7.33 22.07
C GLY A 283 -10.05 6.76 21.72
N ILE A 284 -9.44 7.35 20.70
CA ILE A 284 -8.14 6.98 20.13
C ILE A 284 -7.33 8.25 19.97
N ASP A 285 -6.05 8.20 20.33
CA ASP A 285 -5.14 9.30 20.15
C ASP A 285 -4.91 9.57 18.65
N GLU A 286 -4.77 10.85 18.28
CA GLU A 286 -4.61 11.29 16.89
C GLU A 286 -3.40 10.65 16.21
N GLU A 287 -2.31 10.44 16.94
CA GLU A 287 -1.09 9.80 16.42
C GLU A 287 -1.33 8.34 16.01
N HIS A 288 -2.34 7.67 16.57
CA HIS A 288 -2.67 6.28 16.27
C HIS A 288 -3.69 6.13 15.13
N LEU A 289 -4.47 7.16 14.82
CA LEU A 289 -5.55 7.09 13.81
C LEU A 289 -5.09 6.59 12.43
N PRO A 290 -3.93 7.00 11.90
CA PRO A 290 -3.46 6.52 10.60
C PRO A 290 -3.20 5.02 10.55
N ARG A 291 -2.94 4.41 11.72
CA ARG A 291 -2.47 3.03 11.87
C ARG A 291 -3.54 2.04 12.31
N ILE A 292 -4.71 2.48 12.73
CA ILE A 292 -5.72 1.58 13.34
C ILE A 292 -6.24 0.49 12.39
N PHE A 293 -6.11 0.68 11.08
CA PHE A 293 -6.46 -0.30 10.06
C PHE A 293 -5.27 -1.21 9.67
N GLU A 294 -4.08 -1.01 10.27
CA GLU A 294 -2.95 -1.92 10.11
C GLU A 294 -3.21 -3.23 10.85
N ARG A 295 -2.70 -4.33 10.32
CA ARG A 295 -2.83 -5.65 10.93
C ARG A 295 -2.07 -5.72 12.24
N PHE A 296 -2.68 -6.34 13.26
CA PHE A 296 -2.14 -6.48 14.62
C PHE A 296 -1.89 -5.16 15.36
N PHE A 297 -2.23 -4.02 14.76
CA PHE A 297 -2.07 -2.73 15.42
C PHE A 297 -3.06 -2.60 16.58
N ARG A 298 -2.57 -2.06 17.70
CA ARG A 298 -3.34 -1.80 18.93
C ARG A 298 -2.78 -0.55 19.58
N ALA A 299 -3.60 0.48 19.76
CA ALA A 299 -3.21 1.76 20.34
C ALA A 299 -2.69 1.63 21.79
N ASP A 300 -3.15 0.63 22.56
CA ASP A 300 -2.77 0.38 23.95
C ASP A 300 -2.39 -1.10 24.14
N SER A 301 -1.13 -1.44 24.07
CA SER A 301 -0.64 -2.82 24.24
C SER A 301 -0.81 -3.37 25.68
N ALA A 302 -0.85 -2.49 26.70
CA ALA A 302 -0.94 -2.89 28.09
C ALA A 302 -2.39 -3.11 28.58
N ARG A 303 -3.32 -2.17 28.30
CA ARG A 303 -4.73 -2.26 28.68
C ARG A 303 -5.54 -3.22 27.81
N SER A 304 -5.08 -3.52 26.62
CA SER A 304 -5.81 -4.33 25.65
C SER A 304 -5.55 -5.83 25.78
N ARG A 305 -4.53 -6.28 26.51
CA ARG A 305 -4.28 -7.72 26.75
C ARG A 305 -5.43 -8.38 27.52
N ASP A 306 -5.96 -7.71 28.54
CA ASP A 306 -7.07 -8.23 29.34
C ASP A 306 -8.41 -8.17 28.62
N LYS A 307 -8.58 -7.24 27.67
CA LYS A 307 -9.83 -7.08 26.91
C LYS A 307 -9.96 -7.98 25.69
N GLY A 308 -8.95 -8.80 25.38
CA GLY A 308 -8.93 -9.76 24.25
C GLY A 308 -9.15 -9.10 22.88
N GLY A 309 -8.44 -9.48 21.87
CA GLY A 309 -8.59 -8.98 20.48
C GLY A 309 -7.32 -9.29 19.70
N THR A 310 -7.49 -9.68 18.44
CA THR A 310 -6.41 -10.08 17.55
C THR A 310 -5.67 -8.89 16.94
N GLY A 311 -6.29 -7.70 16.93
CA GLY A 311 -5.82 -6.55 16.16
C GLY A 311 -6.03 -6.69 14.65
N LEU A 312 -6.80 -7.71 14.22
CA LEU A 312 -7.10 -7.96 12.81
C LEU A 312 -8.46 -7.43 12.37
N GLY A 313 -9.41 -7.25 13.32
CA GLY A 313 -10.80 -6.93 12.98
C GLY A 313 -10.97 -5.66 12.15
N LEU A 314 -10.27 -4.55 12.46
CA LEU A 314 -10.35 -3.32 11.66
C LEU A 314 -9.63 -3.44 10.31
N ALA A 315 -8.55 -4.21 10.23
CA ALA A 315 -7.88 -4.53 8.97
C ALA A 315 -8.82 -5.34 8.05
N ILE A 316 -9.55 -6.32 8.60
CA ILE A 316 -10.57 -7.08 7.86
C ILE A 316 -11.68 -6.15 7.37
N CYS A 317 -12.18 -5.23 8.22
CA CYS A 317 -13.17 -4.23 7.79
C CYS A 317 -12.69 -3.43 6.58
N LYS A 318 -11.46 -2.93 6.63
CA LYS A 318 -10.85 -2.17 5.53
C LYS A 318 -10.78 -3.00 4.24
N HIS A 319 -10.26 -4.22 4.31
CA HIS A 319 -10.15 -5.10 3.14
C HIS A 319 -11.51 -5.46 2.53
N ILE A 320 -12.53 -5.72 3.37
CA ILE A 320 -13.89 -5.99 2.89
C ILE A 320 -14.46 -4.77 2.15
N ILE A 321 -14.33 -3.58 2.71
CA ILE A 321 -14.87 -2.36 2.10
C ILE A 321 -14.09 -2.02 0.82
N GLU A 322 -12.76 -2.11 0.81
CA GLU A 322 -11.94 -1.92 -0.39
C GLU A 322 -12.28 -2.96 -1.49
N ALA A 323 -12.56 -4.21 -1.13
CA ALA A 323 -13.01 -5.22 -2.09
C ALA A 323 -14.38 -4.88 -2.73
N HIS A 324 -15.23 -4.10 -2.04
CA HIS A 324 -16.46 -3.57 -2.60
C HIS A 324 -16.23 -2.39 -3.55
N GLY A 325 -15.01 -1.81 -3.61
CA GLY A 325 -14.65 -0.60 -4.33
C GLY A 325 -14.92 0.68 -3.55
N GLU A 326 -15.10 0.57 -2.24
CA GLU A 326 -15.58 1.60 -1.34
C GLU A 326 -14.50 2.04 -0.35
N SER A 327 -14.79 3.07 0.46
CA SER A 327 -13.84 3.64 1.41
C SER A 327 -14.31 3.49 2.86
N ILE A 328 -13.34 3.35 3.77
CA ILE A 328 -13.54 3.34 5.22
C ILE A 328 -12.70 4.44 5.86
N HIS A 329 -13.23 5.11 6.87
CA HIS A 329 -12.55 6.19 7.59
C HIS A 329 -12.87 6.15 9.07
N VAL A 330 -12.09 6.88 9.87
CA VAL A 330 -12.25 6.98 11.32
C VAL A 330 -12.11 8.43 11.76
N ARG A 331 -12.88 8.79 12.77
CA ARG A 331 -12.74 10.03 13.55
C ARG A 331 -12.81 9.64 15.02
N SER A 332 -11.89 10.12 15.82
CA SER A 332 -11.88 9.84 17.25
C SER A 332 -11.25 11.00 18.03
N THR A 333 -11.70 11.15 19.26
CA THR A 333 -11.12 12.07 20.23
C THR A 333 -11.07 11.35 21.57
N VAL A 334 -9.92 11.45 22.23
CA VAL A 334 -9.68 10.82 23.53
C VAL A 334 -10.76 11.30 24.53
N ASP A 335 -11.29 10.37 25.31
CA ASP A 335 -12.36 10.53 26.29
C ASP A 335 -13.73 11.01 25.77
N VAL A 336 -13.84 11.29 24.46
CA VAL A 336 -15.11 11.64 23.81
C VAL A 336 -15.74 10.42 23.16
N GLY A 337 -14.98 9.69 22.32
CA GLY A 337 -15.43 8.48 21.64
C GLY A 337 -14.85 8.29 20.26
N THR A 338 -15.32 7.27 19.56
CA THR A 338 -14.85 6.90 18.22
C THR A 338 -16.02 6.77 17.25
N THR A 339 -15.84 7.24 16.03
CA THR A 339 -16.76 7.04 14.90
C THR A 339 -15.99 6.40 13.76
N VAL A 340 -16.40 5.21 13.35
CA VAL A 340 -15.92 4.56 12.13
C VAL A 340 -17.01 4.61 11.09
N GLY A 341 -16.68 5.14 9.91
CA GLY A 341 -17.61 5.28 8.79
C GLY A 341 -17.10 4.58 7.55
N PHE A 342 -18.00 4.05 6.74
CA PHE A 342 -17.70 3.47 5.44
C PHE A 342 -18.82 3.74 4.44
N THR A 343 -18.46 3.76 3.14
CA THR A 343 -19.42 3.94 2.05
C THR A 343 -19.88 2.61 1.48
N LEU A 344 -21.07 2.59 0.90
CA LEU A 344 -21.60 1.49 0.08
C LEU A 344 -22.36 2.06 -1.12
N GLU A 345 -22.39 1.29 -2.23
CA GLU A 345 -23.23 1.59 -3.38
C GLU A 345 -24.72 1.57 -2.96
N SER A 346 -25.41 2.69 -3.17
CA SER A 346 -26.86 2.81 -2.97
C SER A 346 -27.59 2.52 -4.27
N ARG A 347 -28.62 1.68 -4.22
CA ARG A 347 -29.57 1.59 -5.33
C ARG A 347 -30.90 2.13 -4.83
N ARG A 348 -31.36 3.22 -5.45
CA ARG A 348 -32.78 3.61 -5.35
C ARG A 348 -33.57 2.41 -5.83
N GLY A 349 -34.41 1.86 -4.94
CA GLY A 349 -35.17 0.67 -5.24
C GLY A 349 -36.00 0.85 -6.51
N ASP A 350 -35.61 0.14 -7.55
CA ASP A 350 -36.57 -0.29 -8.55
C ASP A 350 -37.41 -1.37 -7.88
N LEU A 351 -38.62 -0.96 -7.46
CA LEU A 351 -39.73 -1.83 -7.08
C LEU A 351 -40.23 -2.58 -8.31
#